data_bb9d86cc1c64424d7e83318588ffa5ea
#
_entry.id   bb9d86cc1c64424d7e83318588ffa5ea
#
_cell.length_a   1.000
_cell.length_b   1.000
_cell.length_c   1.000
_cell.angle_alpha   90.00
_cell.angle_beta   90.00
_cell.angle_gamma   90.00
#
_symmetry.space_group_name_H-M   'P 1'
#
loop_
_entity.id
_entity.type
_entity.pdbx_description
1 polymer ?
#
loop_
_entity_poly.entity_id
_entity_poly.type
_entity_poly.pdbx_seq_one_letter_code
_entity_poly.pdbx_strand_id
1 'polypeptide(L)'
;MGDPLYRPERPTDPAFETPARTTSDCAWVRSLHTLGPAGTNCERAALLWRTNRCPNAWVELHPTLEAAADAVLGRNDAVLVGVAAYPQLHTLIYSRIERLQILEAFIMDTDEMVLASSSGALPKVCATHPAPEHLLPPSIERRYVASNVLAAQDCVSGQTDGCVTTLCAARVHGLSVLHNYGCIPMAFTIHGPRSVRPFASFAAAASDVATAPAAIHPL
;
A
#
# COMPACT_ATOMS: atom_id res chain seq x y z
N MET A 1 0.17 39.62 -14.87
CA MET A 1 -0.10 39.54 -13.42
C MET A 1 -1.29 38.62 -13.25
N GLY A 2 -1.08 37.33 -13.00
CA GLY A 2 -2.11 36.31 -12.79
C GLY A 2 -2.27 36.11 -11.28
N ASP A 3 -3.50 36.04 -10.85
CA ASP A 3 -3.92 35.89 -9.44
C ASP A 3 -3.44 34.51 -8.90
N PRO A 4 -2.67 34.46 -7.78
CA PRO A 4 -2.12 33.21 -7.26
C PRO A 4 -3.07 32.38 -6.38
N LEU A 5 -4.39 32.63 -6.38
CA LEU A 5 -5.33 31.98 -5.44
C LEU A 5 -6.53 31.27 -6.10
N TYR A 6 -6.37 30.75 -7.31
CA TYR A 6 -7.41 29.86 -7.83
C TYR A 6 -7.29 28.48 -7.16
N ARG A 7 -8.06 28.31 -6.07
CA ARG A 7 -8.40 27.01 -5.48
C ARG A 7 -9.70 26.55 -6.15
N PRO A 8 -9.71 25.54 -7.03
CA PRO A 8 -10.99 25.02 -7.51
C PRO A 8 -11.73 24.40 -6.32
N GLU A 9 -12.90 24.93 -6.00
CA GLU A 9 -13.86 24.30 -5.11
C GLU A 9 -14.18 22.91 -5.69
N ARG A 10 -13.96 21.85 -4.91
CA ARG A 10 -14.43 20.53 -5.29
C ARG A 10 -15.95 20.60 -5.40
N PRO A 11 -16.54 20.17 -6.53
CA PRO A 11 -17.98 19.99 -6.59
C PRO A 11 -18.39 19.06 -5.44
N THR A 12 -19.32 19.49 -4.62
CA THR A 12 -20.06 18.62 -3.69
C THR A 12 -20.99 17.76 -4.52
N ASP A 13 -20.45 16.67 -5.07
CA ASP A 13 -21.27 15.66 -5.73
C ASP A 13 -22.15 14.98 -4.69
N PRO A 14 -23.47 14.83 -4.96
CA PRO A 14 -24.39 14.18 -4.04
C PRO A 14 -24.00 12.71 -3.90
N ALA A 15 -23.58 12.34 -2.68
CA ALA A 15 -23.62 11.01 -2.11
C ALA A 15 -23.36 9.85 -3.09
N PHE A 16 -22.09 9.50 -3.29
CA PHE A 16 -21.75 8.11 -3.47
C PHE A 16 -22.11 7.41 -2.15
N GLU A 17 -23.37 7.04 -2.01
CA GLU A 17 -23.77 6.09 -0.98
C GLU A 17 -23.04 4.78 -1.28
N THR A 18 -21.96 4.57 -0.55
CA THR A 18 -21.31 3.27 -0.52
C THR A 18 -22.34 2.28 0.00
N PRO A 19 -22.80 1.29 -0.78
CA PRO A 19 -23.78 0.32 -0.30
C PRO A 19 -23.23 -0.30 0.98
N ALA A 20 -24.09 -0.44 2.01
CA ALA A 20 -23.73 -1.03 3.30
C ALA A 20 -23.07 -2.39 3.04
N ARG A 21 -21.76 -2.46 3.30
CA ARG A 21 -20.93 -3.64 3.03
C ARG A 21 -21.28 -4.71 4.05
N THR A 22 -21.93 -5.78 3.61
CA THR A 22 -22.26 -6.90 4.46
C THR A 22 -20.97 -7.65 4.83
N THR A 23 -20.70 -7.77 6.12
CA THR A 23 -19.57 -8.56 6.67
C THR A 23 -19.66 -10.05 6.32
N SER A 24 -20.81 -10.51 5.79
CA SER A 24 -21.05 -11.91 5.43
C SER A 24 -20.17 -12.44 4.29
N ASP A 25 -19.73 -11.55 3.37
CA ASP A 25 -19.01 -11.99 2.16
C ASP A 25 -17.57 -12.44 2.44
N CYS A 26 -17.00 -12.08 3.61
CA CYS A 26 -15.64 -12.40 4.00
C CYS A 26 -15.56 -13.36 5.20
N ALA A 27 -16.66 -13.98 5.61
CA ALA A 27 -16.71 -14.89 6.76
C ALA A 27 -15.80 -16.14 6.60
N TRP A 28 -15.41 -16.46 5.37
CA TRP A 28 -14.51 -17.56 5.07
C TRP A 28 -13.03 -17.21 5.35
N VAL A 29 -12.66 -15.93 5.43
CA VAL A 29 -11.29 -15.49 5.67
C VAL A 29 -10.90 -15.72 7.13
N ARG A 30 -9.82 -16.48 7.33
CA ARG A 30 -9.22 -16.77 8.63
C ARG A 30 -7.89 -16.06 8.84
N SER A 31 -7.13 -15.82 7.75
CA SER A 31 -5.84 -15.14 7.84
C SER A 31 -5.63 -14.16 6.69
N LEU A 32 -4.94 -13.06 7.02
CA LEU A 32 -4.45 -12.07 6.07
C LEU A 32 -2.92 -12.11 6.09
N HIS A 33 -2.31 -12.25 4.94
CA HIS A 33 -0.86 -12.30 4.77
C HIS A 33 -0.39 -11.04 4.06
N THR A 34 0.64 -10.39 4.55
CA THR A 34 1.16 -9.16 3.97
C THR A 34 2.65 -8.97 4.24
N LEU A 35 3.22 -7.93 3.61
CA LEU A 35 4.61 -7.53 3.81
C LEU A 35 4.80 -6.94 5.22
N GLY A 36 5.81 -7.45 5.95
CA GLY A 36 6.31 -6.90 7.21
C GLY A 36 7.43 -5.86 7.00
N PRO A 37 8.12 -5.47 8.06
CA PRO A 37 7.86 -5.83 9.46
C PRO A 37 6.62 -5.15 10.07
N ALA A 38 6.41 -5.36 11.37
CA ALA A 38 5.37 -4.64 12.13
C ALA A 38 5.60 -3.12 12.10
N GLY A 39 4.50 -2.35 12.18
CA GLY A 39 4.51 -0.89 12.11
C GLY A 39 4.54 -0.34 10.67
N THR A 40 4.41 -1.20 9.65
CA THR A 40 4.36 -0.75 8.25
C THR A 40 2.95 -0.37 7.80
N ASN A 41 2.85 0.41 6.72
CA ASN A 41 1.56 0.71 6.10
C ASN A 41 0.85 -0.55 5.56
N CYS A 42 1.60 -1.60 5.20
CA CYS A 42 1.03 -2.88 4.79
C CYS A 42 0.30 -3.58 5.95
N GLU A 43 0.90 -3.61 7.14
CA GLU A 43 0.23 -4.11 8.34
C GLU A 43 -1.02 -3.28 8.67
N ARG A 44 -0.92 -1.93 8.65
CA ARG A 44 -2.07 -1.04 8.89
C ARG A 44 -3.22 -1.31 7.93
N ALA A 45 -2.92 -1.48 6.64
CA ALA A 45 -3.92 -1.80 5.63
C ALA A 45 -4.58 -3.15 5.88
N ALA A 46 -3.80 -4.17 6.26
CA ALA A 46 -4.32 -5.49 6.62
C ALA A 46 -5.21 -5.42 7.87
N LEU A 47 -4.78 -4.69 8.90
CA LEU A 47 -5.57 -4.49 10.13
C LEU A 47 -6.85 -3.71 9.86
N LEU A 48 -6.81 -2.65 9.04
CA LEU A 48 -7.99 -1.87 8.64
C LEU A 48 -9.00 -2.76 7.90
N TRP A 49 -8.54 -3.51 6.92
CA TRP A 49 -9.41 -4.39 6.14
C TRP A 49 -9.98 -5.52 7.02
N ARG A 50 -9.14 -6.14 7.88
CA ARG A 50 -9.58 -7.13 8.85
C ARG A 50 -10.72 -6.60 9.72
N THR A 51 -10.54 -5.43 10.34
CA THR A 51 -11.53 -4.85 11.26
C THR A 51 -12.87 -4.62 10.56
N ASN A 52 -12.85 -4.22 9.30
CA ASN A 52 -14.07 -3.89 8.54
C ASN A 52 -14.74 -5.10 7.89
N ARG A 53 -14.02 -6.21 7.64
CA ARG A 53 -14.50 -7.31 6.82
C ARG A 53 -14.52 -8.67 7.52
N CYS A 54 -13.49 -8.97 8.32
CA CYS A 54 -13.30 -10.27 8.95
C CYS A 54 -12.61 -10.14 10.33
N PRO A 55 -13.28 -9.56 11.34
CA PRO A 55 -12.67 -9.19 12.61
C PRO A 55 -12.04 -10.36 13.38
N ASN A 56 -12.47 -11.59 13.09
CA ASN A 56 -11.95 -12.81 13.72
C ASN A 56 -10.71 -13.40 13.03
N ALA A 57 -10.27 -12.84 11.89
CA ALA A 57 -9.07 -13.28 11.21
C ALA A 57 -7.82 -12.73 11.89
N TRP A 58 -6.67 -13.40 11.71
CA TRP A 58 -5.38 -12.88 12.16
C TRP A 58 -4.57 -12.31 10.99
N VAL A 59 -3.60 -11.46 11.30
CA VAL A 59 -2.66 -10.89 10.32
C VAL A 59 -1.31 -11.55 10.52
N GLU A 60 -0.70 -12.01 9.43
CA GLU A 60 0.63 -12.61 9.38
C GLU A 60 1.55 -11.78 8.49
N LEU A 61 2.72 -11.43 9.04
CA LEU A 61 3.70 -10.56 8.38
C LEU A 61 4.83 -11.39 7.80
N HIS A 62 5.21 -11.11 6.56
CA HIS A 62 6.22 -11.85 5.83
C HIS A 62 7.39 -10.95 5.43
N PRO A 63 8.61 -11.50 5.24
CA PRO A 63 9.78 -10.71 4.85
C PRO A 63 9.68 -10.14 3.42
N THR A 64 8.89 -10.77 2.54
CA THR A 64 8.61 -10.30 1.18
C THR A 64 7.14 -10.50 0.85
N LEU A 65 6.64 -9.77 -0.15
CA LEU A 65 5.26 -9.95 -0.60
C LEU A 65 5.07 -11.28 -1.35
N GLU A 66 6.12 -11.78 -1.98
CA GLU A 66 6.16 -13.10 -2.60
C GLU A 66 5.97 -14.21 -1.57
N ALA A 67 6.68 -14.15 -0.42
CA ALA A 67 6.51 -15.10 0.67
C ALA A 67 5.08 -15.05 1.25
N ALA A 68 4.50 -13.85 1.39
CA ALA A 68 3.11 -13.69 1.79
C ALA A 68 2.15 -14.32 0.77
N ALA A 69 2.40 -14.14 -0.53
CA ALA A 69 1.59 -14.72 -1.60
C ALA A 69 1.69 -16.25 -1.63
N ASP A 70 2.90 -16.80 -1.44
CA ASP A 70 3.11 -18.25 -1.41
C ASP A 70 2.41 -18.91 -0.21
N ALA A 71 2.34 -18.21 0.94
CA ALA A 71 1.60 -18.68 2.12
C ALA A 71 0.08 -18.75 1.91
N VAL A 72 -0.46 -18.01 0.92
CA VAL A 72 -1.89 -18.02 0.56
C VAL A 72 -2.20 -19.06 -0.52
N LEU A 73 -1.20 -19.48 -1.31
CA LEU A 73 -1.42 -20.43 -2.41
C LEU A 73 -1.99 -21.76 -1.92
N GLY A 74 -3.08 -22.22 -2.56
CA GLY A 74 -3.73 -23.48 -2.25
C GLY A 74 -4.63 -23.44 -1.00
N ARG A 75 -4.74 -22.29 -0.33
CA ARG A 75 -5.66 -22.09 0.80
C ARG A 75 -6.97 -21.46 0.32
N ASN A 76 -8.07 -21.88 0.96
CA ASN A 76 -9.41 -21.33 0.71
C ASN A 76 -9.89 -20.40 1.84
N ASP A 77 -9.05 -20.16 2.83
CA ASP A 77 -9.36 -19.38 4.05
C ASP A 77 -8.37 -18.22 4.29
N ALA A 78 -7.53 -17.91 3.31
CA ALA A 78 -6.48 -16.91 3.42
C ALA A 78 -6.54 -15.90 2.26
N VAL A 79 -6.15 -14.66 2.55
CA VAL A 79 -6.00 -13.59 1.56
C VAL A 79 -4.62 -12.93 1.66
N LEU A 80 -4.10 -12.49 0.52
CA LEU A 80 -2.93 -11.63 0.44
C LEU A 80 -3.39 -10.17 0.43
N VAL A 81 -2.74 -9.34 1.22
CA VAL A 81 -2.88 -7.88 1.15
C VAL A 81 -1.65 -7.31 0.47
N GLY A 82 -1.82 -6.80 -0.75
CA GLY A 82 -0.79 -6.17 -1.56
C GLY A 82 -0.84 -4.65 -1.47
N VAL A 83 0.24 -3.99 -1.86
CA VAL A 83 0.36 -2.53 -1.94
C VAL A 83 0.85 -2.13 -3.32
N ALA A 84 0.21 -1.13 -3.94
CA ALA A 84 0.53 -0.67 -5.29
C ALA A 84 1.98 -0.16 -5.45
N ALA A 85 2.56 0.35 -4.35
CA ALA A 85 3.95 0.80 -4.32
C ALA A 85 4.99 -0.33 -4.32
N TYR A 86 4.57 -1.61 -4.24
CA TYR A 86 5.51 -2.73 -4.30
C TYR A 86 6.02 -2.92 -5.73
N PRO A 87 7.34 -2.80 -5.98
CA PRO A 87 7.87 -2.75 -7.35
C PRO A 87 7.56 -3.99 -8.18
N GLN A 88 7.44 -5.16 -7.53
CA GLN A 88 7.19 -6.45 -8.19
C GLN A 88 5.72 -6.89 -8.16
N LEU A 89 4.79 -6.01 -7.77
CA LEU A 89 3.38 -6.38 -7.62
C LEU A 89 2.79 -6.97 -8.91
N HIS A 90 3.08 -6.37 -10.07
CA HIS A 90 2.60 -6.87 -11.36
C HIS A 90 3.13 -8.28 -11.68
N THR A 91 4.42 -8.53 -11.45
CA THR A 91 5.03 -9.85 -11.62
C THR A 91 4.41 -10.88 -10.68
N LEU A 92 4.16 -10.49 -9.43
CA LEU A 92 3.50 -11.32 -8.43
C LEU A 92 2.08 -11.71 -8.87
N ILE A 93 1.31 -10.76 -9.41
CA ILE A 93 -0.05 -11.00 -9.92
C ILE A 93 -0.02 -11.99 -11.09
N TYR A 94 0.79 -11.70 -12.13
CA TYR A 94 0.83 -12.53 -13.34
C TYR A 94 1.36 -13.94 -13.09
N SER A 95 2.37 -14.10 -12.23
CA SER A 95 2.94 -15.41 -11.92
C SER A 95 1.99 -16.34 -11.14
N ARG A 96 0.91 -15.80 -10.56
CA ARG A 96 -0.06 -16.56 -9.74
C ARG A 96 -1.50 -16.44 -10.23
N ILE A 97 -1.69 -15.92 -11.45
CA ILE A 97 -3.02 -15.60 -12.01
C ILE A 97 -3.94 -16.81 -12.11
N GLU A 98 -3.42 -18.02 -12.22
CA GLU A 98 -4.23 -19.25 -12.28
C GLU A 98 -4.84 -19.62 -10.92
N ARG A 99 -4.26 -19.13 -9.81
CA ARG A 99 -4.63 -19.50 -8.44
C ARG A 99 -5.19 -18.36 -7.63
N LEU A 100 -4.65 -17.16 -7.81
CA LEU A 100 -5.07 -15.95 -7.11
C LEU A 100 -5.69 -14.95 -8.08
N GLN A 101 -6.61 -14.16 -7.55
CA GLN A 101 -7.19 -13.01 -8.25
C GLN A 101 -7.41 -11.86 -7.29
N ILE A 102 -7.49 -10.65 -7.81
CA ILE A 102 -7.88 -9.48 -7.02
C ILE A 102 -9.37 -9.61 -6.68
N LEU A 103 -9.67 -9.59 -5.39
CA LEU A 103 -11.03 -9.62 -4.85
C LEU A 103 -11.55 -8.21 -4.55
N GLU A 104 -10.67 -7.32 -4.10
CA GLU A 104 -10.98 -5.94 -3.75
C GLU A 104 -9.74 -5.07 -3.90
N ALA A 105 -9.94 -3.77 -4.15
CA ALA A 105 -8.94 -2.75 -3.99
C ALA A 105 -9.53 -1.58 -3.19
N PHE A 106 -8.72 -0.94 -2.37
CA PHE A 106 -9.14 0.21 -1.57
C PHE A 106 -8.00 1.23 -1.44
N ILE A 107 -8.35 2.47 -1.14
CA ILE A 107 -7.40 3.54 -0.85
C ILE A 107 -7.34 3.73 0.66
N MET A 108 -6.13 3.84 1.18
CA MET A 108 -5.86 4.22 2.56
C MET A 108 -4.70 5.22 2.57
N ASP A 109 -4.84 6.28 3.34
CA ASP A 109 -3.73 7.20 3.57
C ASP A 109 -2.62 6.48 4.33
N THR A 110 -1.38 6.61 3.85
CA THR A 110 -0.20 6.13 4.60
C THR A 110 -0.07 6.91 5.91
N ASP A 111 0.80 6.46 6.81
CA ASP A 111 1.33 7.36 7.84
C ASP A 111 2.01 8.55 7.15
N GLU A 112 2.06 9.69 7.88
CA GLU A 112 2.81 10.85 7.41
C GLU A 112 4.24 10.44 7.07
N MET A 113 4.68 10.74 5.86
CA MET A 113 6.05 10.51 5.42
C MET A 113 6.93 11.68 5.82
N VAL A 114 8.10 11.38 6.37
CA VAL A 114 9.02 12.40 6.87
C VAL A 114 10.45 12.15 6.40
N LEU A 115 11.21 13.25 6.22
CA LEU A 115 12.67 13.24 6.25
C LEU A 115 13.08 13.44 7.70
N ALA A 116 13.87 12.53 8.26
CA ALA A 116 14.34 12.59 9.62
C ALA A 116 15.84 12.29 9.72
N SER A 117 16.48 12.75 10.78
CA SER A 117 17.88 12.46 11.09
C SER A 117 18.10 12.25 12.59
N SER A 118 19.19 11.58 12.95
CA SER A 118 19.59 11.39 14.35
C SER A 118 20.16 12.67 14.98
N SER A 119 20.78 13.54 14.18
CA SER A 119 21.47 14.74 14.63
C SER A 119 20.62 16.02 14.59
N GLY A 120 19.47 16.00 13.89
CA GLY A 120 18.68 17.20 13.58
C GLY A 120 19.28 18.05 12.44
N ALA A 121 20.42 17.66 11.88
CA ALA A 121 21.03 18.32 10.72
C ALA A 121 20.60 17.66 9.40
N LEU A 122 20.73 18.42 8.30
CA LEU A 122 20.46 17.89 6.96
C LEU A 122 21.45 16.76 6.63
N PRO A 123 20.96 15.55 6.29
CA PRO A 123 21.82 14.40 6.03
C PRO A 123 22.51 14.48 4.67
N LYS A 124 23.68 13.82 4.55
CA LYS A 124 24.37 13.60 3.28
C LYS A 124 23.95 12.25 2.66
N VAL A 125 23.74 11.24 3.51
CA VAL A 125 23.32 9.90 3.12
C VAL A 125 22.02 9.55 3.85
N CYS A 126 20.97 9.18 3.09
CA CYS A 126 19.67 8.80 3.64
C CYS A 126 19.33 7.35 3.31
N ALA A 127 18.90 6.59 4.32
CA ALA A 127 18.18 5.35 4.10
C ALA A 127 16.76 5.63 3.58
N THR A 128 16.34 4.94 2.55
CA THR A 128 14.99 5.04 1.97
C THR A 128 14.55 3.75 1.32
N HIS A 129 13.26 3.45 1.39
CA HIS A 129 12.65 2.49 0.48
C HIS A 129 12.61 3.09 -0.94
N PRO A 130 12.71 2.29 -2.02
CA PRO A 130 12.67 2.83 -3.38
C PRO A 130 11.44 3.68 -3.71
N ALA A 131 10.25 3.31 -3.18
CA ALA A 131 9.00 4.01 -3.52
C ALA A 131 9.00 5.51 -3.17
N PRO A 132 9.41 5.96 -1.95
CA PRO A 132 9.47 7.37 -1.61
C PRO A 132 10.81 8.07 -1.95
N GLU A 133 11.69 7.47 -2.72
CA GLU A 133 13.03 8.04 -3.00
C GLU A 133 12.99 9.46 -3.59
N HIS A 134 11.97 9.78 -4.37
CA HIS A 134 11.78 11.10 -4.99
C HIS A 134 11.39 12.21 -3.98
N LEU A 135 11.08 11.87 -2.73
CA LEU A 135 10.92 12.84 -1.66
C LEU A 135 12.27 13.45 -1.24
N LEU A 136 13.40 12.77 -1.56
CA LEU A 136 14.73 13.27 -1.27
C LEU A 136 15.23 14.20 -2.36
N PRO A 137 15.86 15.34 -2.00
CA PRO A 137 16.60 16.15 -2.93
C PRO A 137 17.67 15.34 -3.70
N PRO A 138 17.96 15.64 -4.97
CA PRO A 138 18.97 14.92 -5.74
C PRO A 138 20.39 14.93 -5.13
N SER A 139 20.70 15.93 -4.32
CA SER A 139 21.99 16.11 -3.65
C SER A 139 22.24 15.16 -2.48
N ILE A 140 21.21 14.45 -1.99
CA ILE A 140 21.33 13.49 -0.90
C ILE A 140 21.56 12.10 -1.47
N GLU A 141 22.62 11.43 -1.05
CA GLU A 141 22.90 10.05 -1.42
C GLU A 141 21.86 9.10 -0.82
N ARG A 142 21.45 8.07 -1.59
CA ARG A 142 20.41 7.12 -1.21
C ARG A 142 21.00 5.76 -0.90
N ARG A 143 20.68 5.24 0.28
CA ARG A 143 20.88 3.85 0.65
C ARG A 143 19.53 3.15 0.68
N TYR A 144 19.30 2.19 -0.22
CA TYR A 144 18.01 1.51 -0.31
C TYR A 144 17.87 0.42 0.72
N VAL A 145 16.68 0.36 1.32
CA VAL A 145 16.25 -0.61 2.32
C VAL A 145 14.87 -1.17 1.98
N ALA A 146 14.52 -2.30 2.57
CA ALA A 146 13.29 -3.03 2.22
C ALA A 146 12.00 -2.41 2.79
N SER A 147 12.08 -1.46 3.75
CA SER A 147 10.91 -0.79 4.31
C SER A 147 11.26 0.56 4.95
N ASN A 148 10.23 1.42 5.12
CA ASN A 148 10.41 2.70 5.82
C ASN A 148 10.82 2.52 7.29
N VAL A 149 10.40 1.43 7.94
CA VAL A 149 10.82 1.11 9.32
C VAL A 149 12.30 0.76 9.38
N LEU A 150 12.79 -0.05 8.43
CA LEU A 150 14.22 -0.36 8.31
C LEU A 150 15.04 0.90 8.02
N ALA A 151 14.52 1.86 7.25
CA ALA A 151 15.20 3.13 7.03
C ALA A 151 15.42 3.90 8.34
N ALA A 152 14.44 3.93 9.24
CA ALA A 152 14.60 4.54 10.56
C ALA A 152 15.63 3.79 11.41
N GLN A 153 15.62 2.46 11.38
CA GLN A 153 16.60 1.62 12.09
C GLN A 153 18.04 1.84 11.61
N ASP A 154 18.25 1.93 10.29
CA ASP A 154 19.57 2.24 9.71
C ASP A 154 20.09 3.61 10.16
N CYS A 155 19.19 4.61 10.23
CA CYS A 155 19.52 5.93 10.71
C CYS A 155 19.94 5.92 12.21
N VAL A 156 19.18 5.24 13.07
CA VAL A 156 19.48 5.14 14.50
C VAL A 156 20.77 4.38 14.75
N SER A 157 21.04 3.33 13.98
CA SER A 157 22.26 2.52 14.11
C SER A 157 23.51 3.22 13.52
N GLY A 158 23.36 4.42 12.96
CA GLY A 158 24.46 5.17 12.36
C GLY A 158 24.95 4.64 11.00
N GLN A 159 24.15 3.79 10.35
CA GLN A 159 24.44 3.32 8.99
C GLN A 159 24.22 4.42 7.95
N THR A 160 23.36 5.41 8.26
CA THR A 160 23.09 6.61 7.47
C THR A 160 22.90 7.82 8.39
N ASP A 161 23.07 9.04 7.84
CA ASP A 161 22.89 10.29 8.60
C ASP A 161 21.41 10.63 8.80
N GLY A 162 20.55 10.14 7.89
CA GLY A 162 19.11 10.38 7.91
C GLY A 162 18.34 9.29 7.20
N CYS A 163 17.02 9.45 7.17
CA CYS A 163 16.12 8.51 6.52
C CYS A 163 14.83 9.19 6.01
N VAL A 164 14.25 8.62 4.96
CA VAL A 164 12.84 8.81 4.64
C VAL A 164 12.07 7.68 5.28
N THR A 165 11.17 8.01 6.19
CA THR A 165 10.43 7.04 6.99
C THR A 165 9.04 7.55 7.34
N THR A 166 8.24 6.78 8.09
CA THR A 166 6.97 7.27 8.63
C THR A 166 7.20 8.11 9.89
N LEU A 167 6.33 9.08 10.14
CA LEU A 167 6.38 9.90 11.36
C LEU A 167 6.30 9.02 12.63
N CYS A 168 5.50 7.94 12.57
CA CYS A 168 5.41 6.96 13.66
C CYS A 168 6.78 6.31 13.93
N ALA A 169 7.44 5.79 12.90
CA ALA A 169 8.75 5.16 13.04
C ALA A 169 9.80 6.17 13.50
N ALA A 170 9.80 7.40 12.97
CA ALA A 170 10.71 8.46 13.43
C ALA A 170 10.57 8.75 14.92
N ARG A 171 9.33 8.85 15.43
CA ARG A 171 9.03 9.07 16.85
C ARG A 171 9.45 7.91 17.74
N VAL A 172 9.14 6.67 17.34
CA VAL A 172 9.54 5.45 18.08
C VAL A 172 11.05 5.37 18.25
N HIS A 173 11.80 5.81 17.24
CA HIS A 173 13.25 5.77 17.23
C HIS A 173 13.92 7.08 17.71
N GLY A 174 13.15 8.07 18.17
CA GLY A 174 13.68 9.34 18.70
C GLY A 174 14.41 10.20 17.67
N LEU A 175 14.06 10.05 16.38
CA LEU A 175 14.66 10.83 15.30
C LEU A 175 14.07 12.24 15.23
N SER A 176 14.92 13.21 14.87
CA SER A 176 14.51 14.60 14.62
C SER A 176 13.88 14.71 13.24
N VAL A 177 12.63 15.15 13.15
CA VAL A 177 11.92 15.39 11.88
C VAL A 177 12.42 16.71 11.28
N LEU A 178 12.97 16.64 10.06
CA LEU A 178 13.48 17.80 9.32
C LEU A 178 12.43 18.35 8.36
N HIS A 179 11.65 17.46 7.74
CA HIS A 179 10.56 17.81 6.86
C HIS A 179 9.43 16.78 6.94
N ASN A 180 8.19 17.27 6.92
CA ASN A 180 7.00 16.43 6.90
C ASN A 180 6.28 16.57 5.54
N TYR A 181 6.20 15.49 4.77
CA TYR A 181 5.53 15.43 3.46
C TYR A 181 4.03 15.15 3.56
N GLY A 182 3.53 14.84 4.76
CA GLY A 182 2.15 14.46 5.00
C GLY A 182 1.82 13.00 4.66
N CYS A 183 0.54 12.69 4.71
CA CYS A 183 -0.01 11.39 4.32
C CYS A 183 -0.09 11.29 2.79
N ILE A 184 0.15 10.09 2.28
CA ILE A 184 0.07 9.80 0.83
C ILE A 184 -1.05 8.79 0.64
N PRO A 185 -2.12 9.11 -0.14
CA PRO A 185 -3.13 8.15 -0.53
C PRO A 185 -2.49 7.00 -1.31
N MET A 186 -2.68 5.76 -0.85
CA MET A 186 -2.06 4.58 -1.43
C MET A 186 -3.12 3.51 -1.70
N ALA A 187 -3.04 2.88 -2.87
CA ALA A 187 -3.90 1.77 -3.21
C ALA A 187 -3.36 0.46 -2.62
N PHE A 188 -4.26 -0.28 -1.97
CA PHE A 188 -4.03 -1.64 -1.48
C PHE A 188 -4.98 -2.60 -2.17
N THR A 189 -4.54 -3.83 -2.37
CA THR A 189 -5.27 -4.86 -3.08
C THR A 189 -5.41 -6.10 -2.21
N ILE A 190 -6.60 -6.71 -2.24
CA ILE A 190 -6.88 -7.98 -1.59
C ILE A 190 -6.91 -9.06 -2.67
N HIS A 191 -6.05 -10.05 -2.53
CA HIS A 191 -6.01 -11.18 -3.45
C HIS A 191 -6.45 -12.45 -2.70
N GLY A 192 -7.25 -13.25 -3.35
CA GLY A 192 -7.73 -14.52 -2.79
C GLY A 192 -7.91 -15.59 -3.86
N PRO A 193 -8.42 -16.78 -3.47
CA PRO A 193 -8.61 -17.90 -4.38
C PRO A 193 -9.53 -17.54 -5.55
N ARG A 194 -9.22 -18.02 -6.74
CA ARG A 194 -10.08 -17.82 -7.92
C ARG A 194 -11.48 -18.45 -7.82
N SER A 195 -11.67 -19.36 -6.89
CA SER A 195 -12.99 -19.94 -6.57
C SER A 195 -13.93 -18.96 -5.89
N VAL A 196 -13.40 -17.88 -5.30
CA VAL A 196 -14.17 -16.83 -4.63
C VAL A 196 -14.49 -15.73 -5.64
N ARG A 197 -15.74 -15.26 -5.71
CA ARG A 197 -16.09 -14.13 -6.57
C ARG A 197 -15.50 -12.82 -6.00
N PRO A 198 -15.02 -11.91 -6.87
CA PRO A 198 -14.65 -10.56 -6.44
C PRO A 198 -15.82 -9.88 -5.72
N PHE A 199 -15.51 -9.07 -4.73
CA PHE A 199 -16.51 -8.37 -3.94
C PHE A 199 -17.26 -7.35 -4.81
N ALA A 200 -18.58 -7.25 -4.65
CA ALA A 200 -19.53 -6.60 -5.57
C ALA A 200 -19.23 -5.15 -5.99
N SER A 201 -18.40 -4.41 -5.27
CA SER A 201 -18.04 -3.02 -5.62
C SER A 201 -17.14 -2.89 -6.87
N PHE A 202 -16.54 -3.99 -7.35
CA PHE A 202 -15.65 -3.97 -8.53
C PHE A 202 -16.30 -4.55 -9.79
N ALA A 203 -17.35 -5.38 -9.65
CA ALA A 203 -17.95 -6.10 -10.76
C ALA A 203 -18.89 -5.23 -11.63
N ALA A 204 -19.43 -4.13 -11.10
CA ALA A 204 -20.37 -3.30 -11.85
C ALA A 204 -19.72 -2.46 -12.96
N ALA A 205 -18.42 -2.20 -12.89
CA ALA A 205 -17.72 -1.38 -13.90
C ALA A 205 -17.14 -2.20 -15.08
N ALA A 206 -17.08 -3.54 -14.97
CA ALA A 206 -16.49 -4.40 -16.00
C ALA A 206 -17.52 -4.92 -17.03
N SER A 207 -18.81 -4.86 -16.75
CA SER A 207 -19.86 -5.37 -17.66
C SER A 207 -20.20 -4.43 -18.83
N ASP A 208 -19.89 -3.13 -18.72
CA ASP A 208 -20.21 -2.16 -19.77
C ASP A 208 -19.14 -2.00 -20.86
N VAL A 209 -17.98 -2.64 -20.72
CA VAL A 209 -16.88 -2.54 -21.69
C VAL A 209 -16.90 -3.66 -22.77
N ALA A 210 -17.76 -4.65 -22.63
CA ALA A 210 -17.74 -5.88 -23.45
C ALA A 210 -18.54 -5.83 -24.74
N THR A 211 -19.07 -4.67 -25.19
CA THR A 211 -19.91 -4.61 -26.42
C THR A 211 -19.55 -3.45 -27.35
N ALA A 212 -18.27 -3.30 -27.69
CA ALA A 212 -17.91 -2.58 -28.91
C ALA A 212 -17.38 -3.61 -29.95
N PRO A 213 -18.02 -3.81 -31.09
CA PRO A 213 -17.49 -4.68 -32.14
C PRO A 213 -16.18 -4.06 -32.67
N ALA A 214 -15.12 -4.85 -32.69
CA ALA A 214 -13.87 -4.46 -33.34
C ALA A 214 -14.12 -4.20 -34.81
N ALA A 215 -14.04 -2.95 -35.23
CA ALA A 215 -13.97 -2.60 -36.66
C ALA A 215 -12.62 -3.05 -37.18
N ILE A 216 -12.60 -4.16 -37.91
CA ILE A 216 -11.45 -4.60 -38.68
C ILE A 216 -11.37 -3.70 -39.92
N HIS A 217 -10.39 -2.79 -39.98
CA HIS A 217 -10.02 -2.16 -41.23
C HIS A 217 -9.06 -3.10 -41.99
N PRO A 218 -9.40 -3.49 -43.24
CA PRO A 218 -8.43 -4.20 -44.09
C PRO A 218 -7.35 -3.23 -44.57
N LEU A 219 -6.14 -3.71 -44.65
CA LEU A 219 -4.98 -3.07 -45.30
C LEU A 219 -5.18 -2.96 -46.79
#